data_9a77b4fb0cea4b2686319f6a218bcf40
#
_entry.id   9a77b4fb0cea4b2686319f6a218bcf40
#
_cell.length_a   1.000
_cell.length_b   1.000
_cell.length_c   1.000
_cell.angle_alpha   90.00
_cell.angle_beta   90.00
_cell.angle_gamma   90.00
#
_symmetry.space_group_name_H-M   'P 1'
#
loop_
_entity.id
_entity.type
_entity.pdbx_description
1 polymer ?
#
loop_
_entity_poly.entity_id
_entity_poly.type
_entity_poly.pdbx_seq_one_letter_code
_entity_poly.pdbx_strand_id
1 'polypeptide(L)'
;MEFSKDETKQILDHGLTPNMVKKQLSHFETGFNPVKIIDIASRESGIMSPNKTERDNYIKNFENKGGKKKIIKFVPASGAATRMFKDLYQFLENPNLIGSSIETTIGNINKFAFYNKLSQALKKDNISIEQCIKEKNYSTIFEYLLTEKGLNYGNLPKALIELDRKSVV
;
A
#
# COMPACT_ATOMS: atom_id res chain seq x y z
N MET A 1 9.24 -33.90 1.72
CA MET A 1 8.24 -33.35 2.67
C MET A 1 6.86 -33.64 2.10
N GLU A 2 5.95 -34.21 2.86
CA GLU A 2 4.55 -34.40 2.49
C GLU A 2 3.69 -33.55 3.39
N PHE A 3 2.68 -32.88 2.82
CA PHE A 3 1.72 -32.09 3.56
C PHE A 3 0.57 -32.95 4.05
N SER A 4 0.08 -32.70 5.26
CA SER A 4 -1.14 -33.29 5.79
C SER A 4 -2.36 -32.83 4.95
N LYS A 5 -3.52 -33.50 5.21
CA LYS A 5 -4.77 -33.07 4.53
C LYS A 5 -5.16 -31.63 4.85
N ASP A 6 -4.97 -31.21 6.09
CA ASP A 6 -5.35 -29.86 6.54
C ASP A 6 -4.41 -28.79 5.96
N GLU A 7 -3.09 -29.05 5.94
CA GLU A 7 -2.12 -28.17 5.27
C GLU A 7 -2.37 -28.09 3.77
N THR A 8 -2.67 -29.22 3.12
CA THR A 8 -3.02 -29.23 1.69
C THR A 8 -4.25 -28.38 1.43
N LYS A 9 -5.28 -28.50 2.28
CA LYS A 9 -6.49 -27.67 2.16
C LYS A 9 -6.15 -26.18 2.32
N GLN A 10 -5.39 -25.82 3.34
CA GLN A 10 -4.96 -24.44 3.57
C GLN A 10 -4.18 -23.85 2.37
N ILE A 11 -3.28 -24.65 1.78
CA ILE A 11 -2.52 -24.27 0.58
C ILE A 11 -3.47 -23.97 -0.59
N LEU A 12 -4.45 -24.83 -0.82
CA LEU A 12 -5.41 -24.68 -1.91
C LEU A 12 -6.35 -23.49 -1.68
N ASP A 13 -6.81 -23.28 -0.46
CA ASP A 13 -7.66 -22.15 -0.08
C ASP A 13 -6.93 -20.82 -0.29
N HIS A 14 -5.60 -20.80 -0.18
CA HIS A 14 -4.73 -19.67 -0.52
C HIS A 14 -4.47 -19.49 -2.02
N GLY A 15 -5.04 -20.34 -2.88
CA GLY A 15 -4.84 -20.30 -4.32
C GLY A 15 -3.47 -20.81 -4.78
N LEU A 16 -2.74 -21.52 -3.91
CA LEU A 16 -1.45 -22.15 -4.22
C LEU A 16 -1.62 -23.65 -4.47
N THR A 17 -0.59 -24.28 -5.03
CA THR A 17 -0.53 -25.75 -5.11
C THR A 17 0.54 -26.30 -4.18
N PRO A 18 0.40 -27.56 -3.67
CA PRO A 18 1.44 -28.19 -2.87
C PRO A 18 2.82 -28.17 -3.52
N ASN A 19 2.88 -28.34 -4.85
CA ASN A 19 4.15 -28.29 -5.59
C ASN A 19 4.78 -26.88 -5.59
N MET A 20 3.97 -25.82 -5.67
CA MET A 20 4.49 -24.44 -5.56
C MET A 20 5.10 -24.22 -4.18
N VAL A 21 4.42 -24.65 -3.11
CA VAL A 21 4.94 -24.52 -1.75
C VAL A 21 6.21 -25.35 -1.53
N LYS A 22 6.24 -26.62 -2.03
CA LYS A 22 7.48 -27.44 -2.00
C LYS A 22 8.65 -26.73 -2.69
N LYS A 23 8.40 -26.12 -3.85
CA LYS A 23 9.44 -25.35 -4.57
C LYS A 23 9.92 -24.13 -3.78
N GLN A 24 9.00 -23.41 -3.12
CA GLN A 24 9.37 -22.29 -2.25
C GLN A 24 10.23 -22.75 -1.06
N LEU A 25 9.84 -23.83 -0.40
CA LEU A 25 10.62 -24.41 0.70
C LEU A 25 12.02 -24.85 0.25
N SER A 26 12.11 -25.49 -0.91
CA SER A 26 13.42 -25.85 -1.50
C SER A 26 14.30 -24.60 -1.73
N HIS A 27 13.74 -23.48 -2.15
CA HIS A 27 14.49 -22.23 -2.29
C HIS A 27 14.99 -21.67 -0.95
N PHE A 28 14.25 -21.89 0.15
CA PHE A 28 14.75 -21.54 1.48
C PHE A 28 15.93 -22.41 1.94
N GLU A 29 15.91 -23.69 1.57
CA GLU A 29 17.00 -24.63 1.90
C GLU A 29 18.25 -24.41 1.04
N THR A 30 18.07 -24.23 -0.27
CA THR A 30 19.18 -24.15 -1.23
C THR A 30 19.63 -22.74 -1.56
N GLY A 31 18.79 -21.74 -1.23
CA GLY A 31 18.98 -20.36 -1.66
C GLY A 31 18.72 -20.14 -3.16
N PHE A 32 19.05 -18.95 -3.63
CA PHE A 32 19.02 -18.59 -5.04
C PHE A 32 20.42 -18.35 -5.55
N ASN A 33 20.66 -18.72 -6.81
CA ASN A 33 21.90 -18.32 -7.45
C ASN A 33 21.99 -16.78 -7.47
N PRO A 34 23.12 -16.21 -7.04
CA PRO A 34 23.31 -14.77 -7.06
C PRO A 34 23.17 -14.25 -8.49
N VAL A 35 22.52 -13.09 -8.63
CA VAL A 35 22.42 -12.41 -9.93
C VAL A 35 23.84 -12.02 -10.37
N LYS A 36 24.24 -12.44 -11.57
CA LYS A 36 25.51 -12.03 -12.16
C LYS A 36 25.41 -10.58 -12.59
N ILE A 37 26.04 -9.69 -11.84
CA ILE A 37 26.18 -8.28 -12.23
C ILE A 37 27.20 -8.21 -13.34
N ILE A 38 26.82 -7.65 -14.50
CA ILE A 38 27.67 -7.55 -15.68
C ILE A 38 28.44 -6.22 -15.67
N ASP A 39 27.73 -5.13 -15.33
CA ASP A 39 28.25 -3.78 -15.33
C ASP A 39 27.37 -2.85 -14.48
N ILE A 40 27.83 -1.62 -14.24
CA ILE A 40 27.04 -0.57 -13.62
C ILE A 40 26.07 0.02 -14.65
N ALA A 41 24.84 0.34 -14.24
CA ALA A 41 23.92 1.06 -15.09
C ALA A 41 24.35 2.52 -15.24
N SER A 42 24.58 2.95 -16.48
CA SER A 42 24.90 4.34 -16.83
C SER A 42 24.00 4.83 -17.96
N ARG A 43 24.11 6.10 -18.34
CA ARG A 43 23.36 6.64 -19.49
C ARG A 43 23.80 6.03 -20.81
N GLU A 44 25.01 5.56 -20.89
CA GLU A 44 25.60 4.89 -22.05
C GLU A 44 25.27 3.40 -22.06
N SER A 45 24.93 2.83 -20.90
CA SER A 45 24.64 1.41 -20.73
C SER A 45 23.58 1.17 -19.66
N GLY A 46 22.45 0.63 -20.05
CA GLY A 46 21.36 0.19 -19.14
C GLY A 46 20.37 1.26 -18.69
N ILE A 47 20.67 2.55 -18.77
CA ILE A 47 19.71 3.61 -18.45
C ILE A 47 19.25 4.29 -19.73
N MET A 48 17.93 4.15 -20.02
CA MET A 48 17.33 4.86 -21.15
C MET A 48 17.20 6.36 -20.80
N SER A 49 17.87 7.22 -21.58
CA SER A 49 17.85 8.68 -21.42
C SER A 49 17.47 9.34 -22.76
N PRO A 50 16.17 9.26 -23.16
CA PRO A 50 15.74 9.78 -24.45
C PRO A 50 15.88 11.30 -24.51
N ASN A 51 16.34 11.80 -25.65
CA ASN A 51 16.30 13.22 -25.97
C ASN A 51 14.85 13.68 -26.22
N LYS A 52 14.65 14.99 -26.43
CA LYS A 52 13.30 15.55 -26.63
C LYS A 52 12.57 14.92 -27.81
N THR A 53 13.23 14.76 -28.94
CA THR A 53 12.64 14.20 -30.16
C THR A 53 12.22 12.74 -29.97
N GLU A 54 13.06 11.94 -29.35
CA GLU A 54 12.76 10.53 -29.04
C GLU A 54 11.58 10.42 -28.08
N ARG A 55 11.55 11.25 -27.02
CA ARG A 55 10.44 11.28 -26.08
C ARG A 55 9.12 11.65 -26.78
N ASP A 56 9.13 12.69 -27.61
CA ASP A 56 7.95 13.12 -28.35
C ASP A 56 7.47 12.02 -29.33
N ASN A 57 8.38 11.26 -29.93
CA ASN A 57 8.06 10.10 -30.75
C ASN A 57 7.43 8.96 -29.91
N TYR A 58 7.92 8.67 -28.70
CA TYR A 58 7.32 7.68 -27.82
C TYR A 58 5.89 8.07 -27.42
N ILE A 59 5.67 9.36 -27.07
CA ILE A 59 4.34 9.87 -26.75
C ILE A 59 3.38 9.69 -27.94
N LYS A 60 3.77 10.15 -29.15
CA LYS A 60 2.96 9.98 -30.36
C LYS A 60 2.65 8.51 -30.66
N ASN A 61 3.63 7.63 -30.50
CA ASN A 61 3.42 6.19 -30.69
C ASN A 61 2.42 5.62 -29.69
N PHE A 62 2.47 6.04 -28.44
CA PHE A 62 1.51 5.63 -27.41
C PHE A 62 0.11 6.14 -27.73
N GLU A 63 -0.05 7.42 -28.06
CA GLU A 63 -1.33 8.04 -28.41
C GLU A 63 -1.97 7.35 -29.63
N ASN A 64 -1.18 7.05 -30.65
CA ASN A 64 -1.67 6.41 -31.87
C ASN A 64 -2.03 4.92 -31.72
N LYS A 65 -1.34 4.20 -30.84
CA LYS A 65 -1.45 2.74 -30.70
C LYS A 65 -2.10 2.30 -29.40
N GLY A 66 -2.03 3.11 -28.35
CA GLY A 66 -2.48 2.76 -27.00
C GLY A 66 -3.98 2.43 -26.93
N GLY A 67 -4.83 3.24 -27.58
CA GLY A 67 -6.27 3.02 -27.60
C GLY A 67 -6.73 1.72 -28.27
N LYS A 68 -5.84 1.07 -29.05
CA LYS A 68 -6.09 -0.22 -29.71
C LYS A 68 -5.57 -1.42 -28.92
N LYS A 69 -4.99 -1.20 -27.74
CA LYS A 69 -4.37 -2.22 -26.89
C LYS A 69 -5.09 -2.31 -25.55
N LYS A 70 -5.21 -3.54 -25.03
CA LYS A 70 -5.60 -3.72 -23.61
C LYS A 70 -4.39 -3.39 -22.76
N ILE A 71 -4.43 -2.24 -22.10
CA ILE A 71 -3.35 -1.78 -21.22
C ILE A 71 -3.63 -2.27 -19.82
N ILE A 72 -2.67 -2.92 -19.20
CA ILE A 72 -2.71 -3.35 -17.80
C ILE A 72 -1.63 -2.60 -17.07
N LYS A 73 -2.01 -1.85 -16.03
CA LYS A 73 -1.06 -1.20 -15.12
C LYS A 73 -0.71 -2.17 -13.99
N PHE A 74 0.53 -2.62 -13.96
CA PHE A 74 1.05 -3.37 -12.83
C PHE A 74 1.66 -2.41 -11.81
N VAL A 75 1.06 -2.35 -10.61
CA VAL A 75 1.54 -1.51 -9.51
C VAL A 75 2.13 -2.44 -8.45
N PRO A 76 3.46 -2.47 -8.27
CA PRO A 76 4.07 -3.25 -7.21
C PRO A 76 3.70 -2.62 -5.86
N ALA A 77 2.77 -3.24 -5.15
CA ALA A 77 2.40 -2.85 -3.80
C ALA A 77 3.32 -3.56 -2.81
N SER A 78 4.25 -2.84 -2.21
CA SER A 78 5.16 -3.40 -1.21
C SER A 78 4.55 -3.36 0.18
N GLY A 79 3.96 -4.45 0.63
CA GLY A 79 3.56 -4.67 2.02
C GLY A 79 2.46 -3.74 2.56
N ALA A 80 1.96 -4.09 3.73
CA ALA A 80 1.01 -3.29 4.47
C ALA A 80 1.64 -1.96 4.95
N ALA A 81 0.80 -0.96 5.14
CA ALA A 81 1.24 0.37 5.56
C ALA A 81 1.55 0.48 7.08
N THR A 82 1.72 -0.64 7.77
CA THR A 82 1.92 -0.69 9.23
C THR A 82 3.04 0.21 9.74
N ARG A 83 4.16 0.30 9.01
CA ARG A 83 5.25 1.21 9.40
C ARG A 83 4.88 2.68 9.25
N MET A 84 4.03 3.02 8.28
CA MET A 84 3.56 4.38 8.04
C MET A 84 2.66 4.86 9.18
N PHE A 85 1.86 3.97 9.73
CA PHE A 85 0.90 4.24 10.79
C PHE A 85 1.38 3.78 12.18
N LYS A 86 2.69 3.52 12.34
CA LYS A 86 3.25 3.00 13.60
C LYS A 86 2.83 3.83 14.82
N ASP A 87 2.96 5.15 14.73
CA ASP A 87 2.65 6.05 15.83
C ASP A 87 1.14 6.06 16.17
N LEU A 88 0.30 5.91 15.15
CA LEU A 88 -1.15 5.84 15.34
C LEU A 88 -1.56 4.52 16.01
N TYR A 89 -0.91 3.41 15.67
CA TYR A 89 -1.12 2.13 16.36
C TYR A 89 -0.65 2.19 17.81
N GLN A 90 0.52 2.75 18.08
CA GLN A 90 1.03 2.94 19.45
C GLN A 90 0.07 3.81 20.29
N PHE A 91 -0.50 4.85 19.68
CA PHE A 91 -1.51 5.67 20.34
C PHE A 91 -2.79 4.88 20.60
N LEU A 92 -3.26 4.02 19.69
CA LEU A 92 -4.43 3.18 19.94
C LEU A 92 -4.20 2.17 21.09
N GLU A 93 -2.99 1.64 21.22
CA GLU A 93 -2.59 0.78 22.34
C GLU A 93 -2.51 1.55 23.68
N ASN A 94 -2.03 2.80 23.64
CA ASN A 94 -1.91 3.65 24.81
C ASN A 94 -2.32 5.10 24.51
N PRO A 95 -3.63 5.43 24.61
CA PRO A 95 -4.16 6.75 24.29
C PRO A 95 -3.64 7.92 25.14
N ASN A 96 -2.96 7.62 26.23
CA ASN A 96 -2.34 8.66 27.08
C ASN A 96 -1.02 9.20 26.49
N LEU A 97 -0.44 8.52 25.51
CA LEU A 97 0.80 8.93 24.85
C LEU A 97 0.49 9.81 23.62
N ILE A 98 0.09 11.07 23.88
CA ILE A 98 -0.11 12.05 22.83
C ILE A 98 1.26 12.63 22.45
N GLY A 99 1.88 12.06 21.40
CA GLY A 99 3.13 12.59 20.84
C GLY A 99 2.87 13.67 19.79
N SER A 100 3.91 14.43 19.42
CA SER A 100 3.86 15.47 18.39
C SER A 100 3.36 14.96 17.03
N SER A 101 3.57 13.69 16.72
CA SER A 101 3.08 13.02 15.49
C SER A 101 1.54 12.96 15.48
N ILE A 102 0.91 12.66 16.61
CA ILE A 102 -0.55 12.60 16.77
C ILE A 102 -1.15 14.00 16.62
N GLU A 103 -0.58 14.98 17.34
CA GLU A 103 -1.04 16.38 17.25
C GLU A 103 -0.91 16.94 15.83
N THR A 104 0.21 16.68 15.16
CA THR A 104 0.44 17.09 13.77
C THR A 104 -0.55 16.43 12.82
N THR A 105 -0.82 15.15 13.01
CA THR A 105 -1.77 14.40 12.18
C THR A 105 -3.19 14.95 12.34
N ILE A 106 -3.65 15.14 13.57
CA ILE A 106 -4.99 15.69 13.86
C ILE A 106 -5.09 17.13 13.39
N GLY A 107 -4.08 17.97 13.64
CA GLY A 107 -4.06 19.38 13.21
C GLY A 107 -4.11 19.56 11.67
N ASN A 108 -3.71 18.56 10.91
CA ASN A 108 -3.74 18.58 9.46
C ASN A 108 -4.73 17.58 8.84
N ILE A 109 -5.58 16.95 9.62
CA ILE A 109 -6.41 15.83 9.16
C ILE A 109 -7.30 16.20 7.96
N ASN A 110 -7.79 17.42 7.92
CA ASN A 110 -8.61 17.94 6.82
C ASN A 110 -7.87 18.18 5.51
N LYS A 111 -6.53 18.12 5.52
CA LYS A 111 -5.67 18.27 4.33
C LYS A 111 -5.43 16.95 3.61
N PHE A 112 -5.65 15.82 4.28
CA PHE A 112 -5.46 14.51 3.69
C PHE A 112 -6.56 14.17 2.67
N ALA A 113 -6.20 13.46 1.62
CA ALA A 113 -7.13 13.04 0.57
C ALA A 113 -8.26 12.16 1.11
N PHE A 114 -7.98 11.35 2.10
CA PHE A 114 -8.96 10.45 2.73
C PHE A 114 -9.97 11.16 3.65
N TYR A 115 -9.81 12.44 3.99
CA TYR A 115 -10.65 13.12 4.99
C TYR A 115 -12.15 12.97 4.73
N ASN A 116 -12.58 13.20 3.50
CA ASN A 116 -14.01 13.09 3.16
C ASN A 116 -14.54 11.66 3.33
N LYS A 117 -13.76 10.66 2.93
CA LYS A 117 -14.12 9.24 3.09
C LYS A 117 -14.18 8.85 4.56
N LEU A 118 -13.22 9.31 5.37
CA LEU A 118 -13.20 9.08 6.81
C LEU A 118 -14.39 9.74 7.51
N SER A 119 -14.69 11.01 7.17
CA SER A 119 -15.87 11.71 7.69
C SER A 119 -17.18 11.00 7.33
N GLN A 120 -17.29 10.47 6.10
CA GLN A 120 -18.47 9.70 5.70
C GLN A 120 -18.57 8.36 6.44
N ALA A 121 -17.45 7.68 6.70
CA ALA A 121 -17.43 6.44 7.47
C ALA A 121 -17.92 6.68 8.91
N LEU A 122 -17.42 7.71 9.58
CA LEU A 122 -17.85 8.10 10.93
C LEU A 122 -19.34 8.48 10.99
N LYS A 123 -19.82 9.23 9.99
CA LYS A 123 -21.24 9.66 9.91
C LYS A 123 -22.22 8.51 9.78
N LYS A 124 -21.84 7.37 9.20
CA LYS A 124 -22.71 6.18 9.16
C LYS A 124 -23.11 5.70 10.54
N ASP A 125 -22.24 5.89 11.52
CA ASP A 125 -22.47 5.52 12.92
C ASP A 125 -22.84 6.73 13.79
N ASN A 126 -23.31 7.84 13.14
CA ASN A 126 -23.71 9.10 13.79
C ASN A 126 -22.58 9.77 14.58
N ILE A 127 -21.33 9.59 14.17
CA ILE A 127 -20.15 10.20 14.78
C ILE A 127 -19.68 11.38 13.94
N SER A 128 -19.43 12.56 14.57
CA SER A 128 -18.81 13.71 13.92
C SER A 128 -17.30 13.71 14.17
N ILE A 129 -16.52 13.85 13.11
CA ILE A 129 -15.06 13.97 13.22
C ILE A 129 -14.66 15.26 13.94
N GLU A 130 -15.40 16.34 13.74
CA GLU A 130 -15.19 17.64 14.40
C GLU A 130 -15.44 17.54 15.91
N GLN A 131 -16.48 16.80 16.30
CA GLN A 131 -16.78 16.55 17.70
C GLN A 131 -15.69 15.69 18.36
N CYS A 132 -15.26 14.62 17.69
CA CYS A 132 -14.15 13.79 18.18
C CYS A 132 -12.87 14.62 18.41
N ILE A 133 -12.57 15.57 17.50
CA ILE A 133 -11.41 16.46 17.65
C ILE A 133 -11.59 17.38 18.87
N LYS A 134 -12.78 17.99 19.04
CA LYS A 134 -13.09 18.89 20.15
C LYS A 134 -12.99 18.17 21.50
N GLU A 135 -13.47 16.94 21.58
CA GLU A 135 -13.46 16.11 22.76
C GLU A 135 -12.13 15.37 22.99
N LYS A 136 -11.15 15.56 22.08
CA LYS A 136 -9.86 14.84 22.06
C LYS A 136 -10.01 13.32 21.95
N ASN A 137 -11.14 12.85 21.43
CA ASN A 137 -11.38 11.43 21.18
C ASN A 137 -10.70 10.98 19.87
N TYR A 138 -9.38 11.06 19.81
CA TYR A 138 -8.59 10.71 18.63
C TYR A 138 -8.56 9.21 18.36
N SER A 139 -8.75 8.40 19.38
CA SER A 139 -8.82 6.94 19.23
C SER A 139 -9.92 6.52 18.26
N THR A 140 -11.11 7.10 18.37
CA THR A 140 -12.21 6.83 17.45
C THR A 140 -11.84 7.20 16.01
N ILE A 141 -11.20 8.35 15.80
CA ILE A 141 -10.77 8.79 14.45
C ILE A 141 -9.78 7.79 13.86
N PHE A 142 -8.76 7.37 14.62
CA PHE A 142 -7.73 6.46 14.13
C PHE A 142 -8.23 5.01 13.99
N GLU A 143 -9.17 4.59 14.84
CA GLU A 143 -9.82 3.31 14.67
C GLU A 143 -10.57 3.22 13.33
N TYR A 144 -11.34 4.25 12.97
CA TYR A 144 -12.04 4.32 11.69
C TYR A 144 -11.08 4.50 10.49
N LEU A 145 -9.93 5.12 10.70
CA LEU A 145 -8.92 5.22 9.65
C LEU A 145 -8.25 3.86 9.37
N LEU A 146 -7.87 3.13 10.41
CA LEU A 146 -6.96 1.99 10.31
C LEU A 146 -7.65 0.63 10.22
N THR A 147 -8.87 0.49 10.78
CA THR A 147 -9.56 -0.79 10.91
C THR A 147 -10.73 -0.95 9.94
N GLU A 148 -11.30 -2.15 9.89
CA GLU A 148 -12.47 -2.51 9.08
C GLU A 148 -13.73 -1.73 9.46
N LYS A 149 -13.77 -1.07 10.61
CA LYS A 149 -14.87 -0.16 10.98
C LYS A 149 -15.02 1.01 10.00
N GLY A 150 -13.94 1.40 9.36
CA GLY A 150 -13.95 2.51 8.43
C GLY A 150 -13.16 2.26 7.14
N LEU A 151 -11.98 2.89 6.99
CA LEU A 151 -11.20 2.85 5.75
C LEU A 151 -10.25 1.65 5.63
N ASN A 152 -10.03 0.93 6.71
CA ASN A 152 -9.15 -0.26 6.77
C ASN A 152 -7.71 -0.02 6.26
N TYR A 153 -7.19 1.19 6.40
CA TYR A 153 -5.87 1.57 5.88
C TYR A 153 -4.72 0.80 6.51
N GLY A 154 -4.92 0.21 7.69
CA GLY A 154 -3.95 -0.65 8.35
C GLY A 154 -3.65 -1.94 7.60
N ASN A 155 -4.63 -2.46 6.88
CA ASN A 155 -4.53 -3.73 6.14
C ASN A 155 -4.34 -3.53 4.63
N LEU A 156 -4.51 -2.29 4.13
CA LEU A 156 -4.38 -2.03 2.70
C LEU A 156 -2.90 -1.92 2.27
N PRO A 157 -2.57 -2.36 1.06
CA PRO A 157 -1.29 -2.06 0.44
C PRO A 157 -1.09 -0.55 0.31
N LYS A 158 0.13 -0.06 0.51
CA LYS A 158 0.45 1.38 0.44
C LYS A 158 -0.02 2.06 -0.84
N ALA A 159 0.00 1.36 -1.96
CA ALA A 159 -0.44 1.89 -3.25
C ALA A 159 -1.95 2.19 -3.32
N LEU A 160 -2.76 1.66 -2.39
CA LEU A 160 -4.20 1.88 -2.32
C LEU A 160 -4.61 2.90 -1.26
N ILE A 161 -3.65 3.48 -0.55
CA ILE A 161 -3.88 4.47 0.51
C ILE A 161 -3.87 5.87 -0.09
N GLU A 162 -4.95 6.60 0.08
CA GLU A 162 -5.07 7.98 -0.40
C GLU A 162 -4.59 8.96 0.67
N LEU A 163 -3.30 9.24 0.72
CA LEU A 163 -2.72 10.20 1.67
C LEU A 163 -2.63 11.60 1.07
N ASP A 164 -2.26 11.70 -0.21
CA ASP A 164 -2.08 12.95 -0.93
C ASP A 164 -3.12 13.09 -2.03
N ARG A 165 -3.70 14.29 -2.17
CA ARG A 165 -4.66 14.61 -3.24
C ARG A 165 -4.07 14.48 -4.66
N LYS A 166 -2.75 14.42 -4.78
CA LYS A 166 -2.03 14.25 -6.05
C LYS A 166 -1.71 12.78 -6.38
N SER A 167 -1.76 11.90 -5.42
CA SER A 167 -1.54 10.47 -5.61
C SER A 167 -2.84 9.77 -6.03
N VAL A 168 -3.38 10.16 -7.17
CA VAL A 168 -4.38 9.35 -7.87
C VAL A 168 -3.60 8.32 -8.68
N VAL A 169 -3.63 7.09 -8.25
CA VAL A 169 -3.11 5.95 -9.00
C VAL A 169 -4.10 5.56 -10.09
#